data_b140b3678e198f2b36c1f9e99cb7bf95
#
_entry.id   b140b3678e198f2b36c1f9e99cb7bf95
#
_cell.length_a   1.000
_cell.length_b   1.000
_cell.length_c   1.000
_cell.angle_alpha   90.00
_cell.angle_beta   90.00
_cell.angle_gamma   90.00
#
_symmetry.space_group_name_H-M   'P 1'
#
loop_
_entity.id
_entity.type
_entity.pdbx_description
1 polymer ?
#
loop_
_entity_poly.entity_id
_entity_poly.type
_entity_poly.pdbx_seq_one_letter_code
_entity_poly.pdbx_strand_id
1 'polypeptide(L)'
;MNSVGIIGAGAAGIMAALAAAEAGADVSLFEKNNIVGKKMGITGKGRCNLTNAAPITDFIGSTPGNGKFLYSVYQRFTNEDLLECLHSWGLETKVERGGRVFPQSDSAVEVRKLLYFKLKDFGVHLHLEEGVTAVAVHDGRTRITTAKGQYFFDKLIIATGGMSYPVTGSTGDGYTFAAGLGHTIQEPRPSLIPFVSPDTWVHELTGLALKNVDVTLWKGKKKIASRFGEMLFTHFGISGPAVLMLSTAAVHSKKAVYPMEVVINLKPALSEEKLYKRLERDFELYDRKQAENAMKDLLPKRLIPAVLRQAEVAADAPVHTLSAAAHLRIVQALQNLQLTVTGVRPLAEAIVTAGGVSVREINPKTMESKIVPNIYFAGEVTDIDAYTGGYNLQAAFSTGYAAGVEAAGGSE
;
A
#
# COMPACT_ATOMS: atom_id res chain seq x y z
N MET A 1 -13.79 5.09 35.21
CA MET A 1 -13.06 5.55 34.00
C MET A 1 -12.01 4.49 33.70
N ASN A 2 -12.07 3.87 32.52
CA ASN A 2 -11.08 2.84 32.14
C ASN A 2 -9.75 3.51 31.82
N SER A 3 -8.64 2.91 32.29
CA SER A 3 -7.30 3.29 31.84
C SER A 3 -6.93 2.52 30.58
N VAL A 4 -6.61 3.24 29.51
CA VAL A 4 -6.31 2.68 28.18
C VAL A 4 -4.88 3.00 27.79
N GLY A 5 -4.04 1.96 27.66
CA GLY A 5 -2.71 2.06 27.08
C GLY A 5 -2.75 1.82 25.57
N ILE A 6 -2.00 2.60 24.80
CA ILE A 6 -1.91 2.44 23.33
C ILE A 6 -0.45 2.41 22.92
N ILE A 7 -0.04 1.41 22.16
CA ILE A 7 1.33 1.27 21.67
C ILE A 7 1.42 1.62 20.18
N GLY A 8 2.12 2.70 19.86
CA GLY A 8 2.37 3.21 18.52
C GLY A 8 1.48 4.38 18.15
N ALA A 9 2.07 5.56 17.92
CA ALA A 9 1.39 6.78 17.49
C ALA A 9 1.40 6.92 15.94
N GLY A 10 1.04 5.84 15.23
CA GLY A 10 0.69 5.84 13.81
C GLY A 10 -0.78 6.24 13.60
N ALA A 11 -1.29 6.13 12.36
CA ALA A 11 -2.68 6.48 12.03
C ALA A 11 -3.70 5.75 12.93
N ALA A 12 -3.52 4.43 13.11
CA ALA A 12 -4.41 3.63 13.95
C ALA A 12 -4.36 4.03 15.44
N GLY A 13 -3.14 4.16 16.01
CA GLY A 13 -3.01 4.49 17.42
C GLY A 13 -3.45 5.91 17.75
N ILE A 14 -3.23 6.88 16.87
CA ILE A 14 -3.72 8.25 17.04
C ILE A 14 -5.25 8.25 17.05
N MET A 15 -5.90 7.60 16.08
CA MET A 15 -7.36 7.57 16.04
C MET A 15 -7.94 6.80 17.22
N ALA A 16 -7.30 5.69 17.63
CA ALA A 16 -7.71 4.96 18.83
C ALA A 16 -7.62 5.82 20.10
N ALA A 17 -6.56 6.62 20.23
CA ALA A 17 -6.39 7.51 21.38
C ALA A 17 -7.45 8.62 21.42
N LEU A 18 -7.73 9.25 20.28
CA LEU A 18 -8.77 10.28 20.18
C LEU A 18 -10.15 9.70 20.47
N ALA A 19 -10.50 8.57 19.86
CA ALA A 19 -11.79 7.93 20.08
C ALA A 19 -11.98 7.45 21.53
N ALA A 20 -10.94 6.89 22.15
CA ALA A 20 -11.01 6.47 23.55
C ALA A 20 -11.12 7.65 24.52
N ALA A 21 -10.38 8.73 24.28
CA ALA A 21 -10.44 9.93 25.11
C ALA A 21 -11.79 10.65 24.97
N GLU A 22 -12.34 10.74 23.76
CA GLU A 22 -13.67 11.29 23.50
C GLU A 22 -14.77 10.49 24.22
N ALA A 23 -14.62 9.15 24.28
CA ALA A 23 -15.50 8.28 25.06
C ALA A 23 -15.24 8.31 26.58
N GLY A 24 -14.36 9.18 27.07
CA GLY A 24 -14.13 9.44 28.49
C GLY A 24 -13.12 8.51 29.18
N ALA A 25 -12.27 7.80 28.46
CA ALA A 25 -11.19 7.00 29.04
C ALA A 25 -9.99 7.87 29.46
N ASP A 26 -9.20 7.37 30.40
CA ASP A 26 -7.86 7.89 30.72
C ASP A 26 -6.85 7.23 29.79
N VAL A 27 -6.31 8.00 28.84
CA VAL A 27 -5.54 7.45 27.70
C VAL A 27 -4.06 7.81 27.77
N SER A 28 -3.21 6.80 27.72
CA SER A 28 -1.75 6.95 27.54
C SER A 28 -1.30 6.35 26.20
N LEU A 29 -0.66 7.17 25.37
CA LEU A 29 -0.16 6.79 24.02
C LEU A 29 1.38 6.79 24.00
N PHE A 30 1.96 5.61 23.72
CA PHE A 30 3.41 5.39 23.68
C PHE A 30 3.93 5.34 22.26
N GLU A 31 4.98 6.12 21.99
CA GLU A 31 5.65 6.19 20.69
C GLU A 31 7.18 6.19 20.86
N LYS A 32 7.87 5.29 20.18
CA LYS A 32 9.34 5.21 20.25
C LYS A 32 10.07 6.34 19.53
N ASN A 33 9.42 7.00 18.56
CA ASN A 33 9.96 8.18 17.89
C ASN A 33 9.64 9.47 18.67
N ASN A 34 10.33 10.54 18.28
CA ASN A 34 10.09 11.88 18.84
C ASN A 34 8.90 12.62 18.22
N ILE A 35 8.17 11.98 17.30
CA ILE A 35 7.03 12.57 16.58
C ILE A 35 5.94 11.53 16.33
N VAL A 36 4.69 11.97 16.35
CA VAL A 36 3.53 11.17 15.97
C VAL A 36 3.42 11.07 14.43
N GLY A 37 2.82 10.00 13.93
CA GLY A 37 2.48 9.84 12.51
C GLY A 37 3.68 9.78 11.56
N LYS A 38 4.85 9.31 12.01
CA LYS A 38 6.10 9.36 11.22
C LYS A 38 5.96 8.65 9.86
N LYS A 39 5.39 7.43 9.82
CA LYS A 39 5.14 6.70 8.58
C LYS A 39 4.07 7.38 7.72
N MET A 40 3.01 7.91 8.33
CA MET A 40 1.98 8.68 7.63
C MET A 40 2.58 9.90 6.92
N GLY A 41 3.58 10.53 7.54
CA GLY A 41 4.32 11.68 7.00
C GLY A 41 5.06 11.45 5.69
N ILE A 42 5.36 10.20 5.31
CA ILE A 42 6.04 9.86 4.04
C ILE A 42 5.08 9.35 2.97
N THR A 43 3.82 9.07 3.31
CA THR A 43 2.82 8.60 2.34
C THR A 43 2.52 9.66 1.29
N GLY A 44 2.10 9.24 0.10
CA GLY A 44 1.78 10.16 -0.99
C GLY A 44 2.93 11.08 -1.37
N LYS A 45 4.18 10.64 -1.22
CA LYS A 45 5.41 11.44 -1.46
C LYS A 45 5.51 12.67 -0.54
N GLY A 46 5.18 12.50 0.74
CA GLY A 46 5.22 13.57 1.75
C GLY A 46 3.96 14.44 1.83
N ARG A 47 2.91 14.09 1.07
CA ARG A 47 1.64 14.84 1.07
C ARG A 47 0.57 14.26 1.99
N CYS A 48 0.70 13.02 2.44
CA CYS A 48 -0.29 12.26 3.19
C CYS A 48 -1.56 11.94 2.39
N ASN A 49 -1.63 10.77 1.75
CA ASN A 49 -2.85 10.29 1.10
C ASN A 49 -3.80 9.72 2.17
N LEU A 50 -4.65 10.58 2.72
CA LEU A 50 -5.48 10.35 3.91
C LEU A 50 -6.45 9.17 3.75
N THR A 51 -7.17 9.17 2.64
CA THR A 51 -8.20 8.17 2.32
C THR A 51 -8.50 8.18 0.82
N ASN A 52 -9.60 7.54 0.42
CA ASN A 52 -10.15 7.58 -0.93
C ASN A 52 -11.60 8.07 -0.87
N ALA A 53 -12.04 8.80 -1.89
CA ALA A 53 -13.42 9.30 -2.03
C ALA A 53 -14.37 8.27 -2.67
N ALA A 54 -13.92 7.04 -2.93
CA ALA A 54 -14.79 5.97 -3.39
C ALA A 54 -15.81 5.58 -2.31
N PRO A 55 -16.97 5.01 -2.68
CA PRO A 55 -17.88 4.43 -1.70
C PRO A 55 -17.18 3.42 -0.79
N ILE A 56 -17.49 3.44 0.50
CA ILE A 56 -16.80 2.59 1.50
C ILE A 56 -16.91 1.09 1.17
N THR A 57 -17.94 0.67 0.47
CA THR A 57 -18.11 -0.70 -0.02
C THR A 57 -16.99 -1.16 -0.96
N ASP A 58 -16.39 -0.23 -1.72
CA ASP A 58 -15.33 -0.51 -2.68
C ASP A 58 -13.98 -0.76 -1.99
N PHE A 59 -13.85 -0.32 -0.73
CA PHE A 59 -12.64 -0.53 0.08
C PHE A 59 -12.38 -2.01 0.36
N ILE A 60 -13.44 -2.81 0.53
CA ILE A 60 -13.33 -4.26 0.72
C ILE A 60 -12.70 -4.91 -0.51
N GLY A 61 -13.15 -4.55 -1.72
CA GLY A 61 -12.57 -5.01 -2.99
C GLY A 61 -11.14 -4.51 -3.23
N SER A 62 -10.79 -3.38 -2.63
CA SER A 62 -9.45 -2.79 -2.69
C SER A 62 -8.49 -3.34 -1.63
N THR A 63 -8.94 -4.27 -0.78
CA THR A 63 -8.18 -4.90 0.30
C THR A 63 -8.10 -6.42 0.06
N PRO A 64 -7.18 -6.90 -0.80
CA PRO A 64 -7.05 -8.32 -1.12
C PRO A 64 -6.63 -9.19 0.08
N GLY A 65 -5.96 -8.59 1.08
CA GLY A 65 -5.61 -9.22 2.34
C GLY A 65 -6.73 -9.08 3.38
N ASN A 66 -7.61 -10.07 3.47
CA ASN A 66 -8.68 -10.16 4.48
C ASN A 66 -9.69 -8.98 4.49
N GLY A 67 -9.95 -8.31 3.36
CA GLY A 67 -10.81 -7.13 3.29
C GLY A 67 -12.20 -7.31 3.91
N LYS A 68 -12.78 -8.50 3.84
CA LYS A 68 -14.08 -8.81 4.45
C LYS A 68 -14.10 -8.63 5.98
N PHE A 69 -12.97 -8.78 6.63
CA PHE A 69 -12.82 -8.54 8.07
C PHE A 69 -13.14 -7.10 8.44
N LEU A 70 -12.83 -6.15 7.54
CA LEU A 70 -13.03 -4.72 7.77
C LEU A 70 -14.48 -4.25 7.62
N TYR A 71 -15.40 -5.11 7.17
CA TYR A 71 -16.79 -4.72 6.91
C TYR A 71 -17.43 -3.99 8.09
N SER A 72 -17.30 -4.56 9.30
CA SER A 72 -17.94 -3.98 10.49
C SER A 72 -17.30 -2.66 10.93
N VAL A 73 -15.98 -2.56 10.89
CA VAL A 73 -15.29 -1.31 11.27
C VAL A 73 -15.52 -0.19 10.26
N TYR A 74 -15.67 -0.51 8.97
CA TYR A 74 -16.02 0.47 7.95
C TYR A 74 -17.46 0.97 8.05
N GLN A 75 -18.38 0.21 8.67
CA GLN A 75 -19.72 0.69 8.99
C GLN A 75 -19.74 1.61 10.23
N ARG A 76 -18.76 1.51 11.10
CA ARG A 76 -18.64 2.33 12.32
C ARG A 76 -17.87 3.63 12.10
N PHE A 77 -16.91 3.63 11.18
CA PHE A 77 -16.09 4.79 10.86
C PHE A 77 -15.67 4.75 9.39
N THR A 78 -16.42 5.44 8.56
CA THR A 78 -16.23 5.50 7.12
C THR A 78 -15.14 6.50 6.71
N ASN A 79 -14.84 6.57 5.43
CA ASN A 79 -14.01 7.63 4.88
C ASN A 79 -14.68 9.02 4.95
N GLU A 80 -16.01 9.07 4.92
CA GLU A 80 -16.78 10.32 5.08
C GLU A 80 -16.68 10.81 6.53
N ASP A 81 -16.86 9.92 7.51
CA ASP A 81 -16.67 10.27 8.94
C ASP A 81 -15.25 10.77 9.23
N LEU A 82 -14.22 10.14 8.63
CA LEU A 82 -12.84 10.61 8.75
C LEU A 82 -12.70 12.04 8.21
N LEU A 83 -13.27 12.31 7.04
CA LEU A 83 -13.18 13.64 6.43
C LEU A 83 -13.96 14.68 7.23
N GLU A 84 -15.13 14.33 7.77
CA GLU A 84 -15.91 15.21 8.65
C GLU A 84 -15.11 15.56 9.92
N CYS A 85 -14.49 14.58 10.58
CA CYS A 85 -13.61 14.83 11.71
C CYS A 85 -12.45 15.78 11.33
N LEU A 86 -11.74 15.51 10.25
CA LEU A 86 -10.60 16.33 9.84
C LEU A 86 -11.03 17.76 9.47
N HIS A 87 -12.15 17.93 8.77
CA HIS A 87 -12.71 19.24 8.42
C HIS A 87 -13.14 20.02 9.66
N SER A 88 -13.83 19.36 10.63
CA SER A 88 -14.23 19.99 11.89
C SER A 88 -13.03 20.45 12.72
N TRP A 89 -11.88 19.81 12.53
CA TRP A 89 -10.62 20.20 13.15
C TRP A 89 -9.84 21.26 12.34
N GLY A 90 -10.36 21.71 11.20
CA GLY A 90 -9.79 22.76 10.39
C GLY A 90 -8.81 22.29 9.30
N LEU A 91 -8.78 21.01 8.95
CA LEU A 91 -7.97 20.49 7.84
C LEU A 91 -8.80 20.44 6.55
N GLU A 92 -8.57 21.35 5.64
CA GLU A 92 -9.18 21.28 4.31
C GLU A 92 -8.53 20.17 3.46
N THR A 93 -9.33 19.50 2.64
CA THR A 93 -8.90 18.41 1.78
C THR A 93 -9.27 18.61 0.33
N LYS A 94 -8.59 17.90 -0.57
CA LYS A 94 -8.88 17.83 -2.01
C LYS A 94 -8.87 16.41 -2.52
N VAL A 95 -9.68 16.16 -3.54
CA VAL A 95 -9.74 14.87 -4.23
C VAL A 95 -8.96 14.95 -5.54
N GLU A 96 -8.06 14.03 -5.75
CA GLU A 96 -7.28 13.87 -6.98
C GLU A 96 -7.73 12.66 -7.80
N ARG A 97 -7.15 12.52 -9.00
CA ARG A 97 -7.41 11.38 -9.91
C ARG A 97 -7.37 10.05 -9.16
N GLY A 98 -8.36 9.20 -9.39
CA GLY A 98 -8.50 7.88 -8.73
C GLY A 98 -9.06 7.96 -7.32
N GLY A 99 -9.75 9.07 -6.98
CA GLY A 99 -10.42 9.25 -5.69
C GLY A 99 -9.48 9.51 -4.51
N ARG A 100 -8.19 9.69 -4.74
CA ARG A 100 -7.22 9.92 -3.66
C ARG A 100 -7.45 11.24 -2.95
N VAL A 101 -7.51 11.21 -1.63
CA VAL A 101 -7.75 12.40 -0.82
C VAL A 101 -6.45 12.86 -0.14
N PHE A 102 -6.13 14.13 -0.33
CA PHE A 102 -4.95 14.79 0.24
C PHE A 102 -5.36 16.05 1.02
N PRO A 103 -4.54 16.51 1.99
CA PRO A 103 -4.73 17.86 2.53
C PRO A 103 -4.59 18.90 1.41
N GLN A 104 -5.32 19.99 1.49
CA GLN A 104 -5.31 21.07 0.49
C GLN A 104 -3.91 21.65 0.30
N SER A 105 -3.13 21.71 1.37
CA SER A 105 -1.76 22.21 1.39
C SER A 105 -0.70 21.29 0.77
N ASP A 106 -1.06 20.04 0.42
CA ASP A 106 -0.10 18.99 0.03
C ASP A 106 1.00 18.71 1.10
N SER A 107 0.72 18.96 2.37
CA SER A 107 1.69 18.84 3.46
C SER A 107 1.28 17.80 4.51
N ALA A 108 1.98 16.66 4.54
CA ALA A 108 1.84 15.69 5.61
C ALA A 108 2.28 16.24 6.99
N VAL A 109 3.08 17.28 7.01
CA VAL A 109 3.51 17.95 8.25
C VAL A 109 2.32 18.64 8.91
N GLU A 110 1.45 19.30 8.13
CA GLU A 110 0.23 19.92 8.62
C GLU A 110 -0.70 18.89 9.27
N VAL A 111 -0.96 17.78 8.57
CA VAL A 111 -1.79 16.68 9.11
C VAL A 111 -1.24 16.18 10.44
N ARG A 112 0.05 15.92 10.54
CA ARG A 112 0.68 15.44 11.76
C ARG A 112 0.61 16.46 12.90
N LYS A 113 0.82 17.75 12.61
CA LYS A 113 0.69 18.82 13.61
C LYS A 113 -0.73 18.92 14.14
N LEU A 114 -1.72 18.88 13.23
CA LEU A 114 -3.13 18.88 13.63
C LEU A 114 -3.42 17.73 14.60
N LEU A 115 -3.09 16.50 14.22
CA LEU A 115 -3.33 15.31 15.03
C LEU A 115 -2.59 15.35 16.38
N TYR A 116 -1.36 15.88 16.40
CA TYR A 116 -0.63 16.07 17.65
C TYR A 116 -1.33 17.05 18.60
N PHE A 117 -1.83 18.19 18.09
CA PHE A 117 -2.57 19.14 18.91
C PHE A 117 -3.91 18.56 19.38
N LYS A 118 -4.60 17.79 18.52
CA LYS A 118 -5.86 17.14 18.91
C LYS A 118 -5.64 16.10 20.02
N LEU A 119 -4.56 15.32 19.99
CA LEU A 119 -4.22 14.43 21.12
C LEU A 119 -4.08 15.21 22.42
N LYS A 120 -3.47 16.38 22.41
CA LYS A 120 -3.35 17.24 23.58
C LYS A 120 -4.68 17.85 24.02
N ASP A 121 -5.48 18.35 23.07
CA ASP A 121 -6.79 18.96 23.34
C ASP A 121 -7.73 17.95 24.03
N PHE A 122 -7.64 16.67 23.63
CA PHE A 122 -8.41 15.56 24.21
C PHE A 122 -7.79 14.99 25.51
N GLY A 123 -6.71 15.59 26.02
CA GLY A 123 -6.08 15.19 27.29
C GLY A 123 -5.31 13.88 27.23
N VAL A 124 -4.90 13.41 26.05
CA VAL A 124 -4.11 12.17 25.92
C VAL A 124 -2.71 12.35 26.51
N HIS A 125 -2.31 11.46 27.42
CA HIS A 125 -0.95 11.39 27.97
C HIS A 125 0.00 10.83 26.92
N LEU A 126 0.76 11.70 26.25
CA LEU A 126 1.62 11.35 25.14
C LEU A 126 3.06 11.10 25.61
N HIS A 127 3.53 9.85 25.45
CA HIS A 127 4.87 9.38 25.79
C HIS A 127 5.71 9.24 24.52
N LEU A 128 6.35 10.31 24.07
CA LEU A 128 7.30 10.30 22.95
C LEU A 128 8.69 9.83 23.37
N GLU A 129 9.46 9.30 22.43
CA GLU A 129 10.79 8.71 22.70
C GLU A 129 10.72 7.65 23.82
N GLU A 130 9.59 6.94 23.85
CA GLU A 130 9.33 5.92 24.85
C GLU A 130 8.78 4.65 24.21
N GLY A 131 9.69 3.81 23.71
CA GLY A 131 9.36 2.52 23.10
C GLY A 131 8.97 1.49 24.15
N VAL A 132 7.84 0.80 23.93
CA VAL A 132 7.47 -0.36 24.72
C VAL A 132 8.34 -1.55 24.33
N THR A 133 8.88 -2.26 25.31
CA THR A 133 9.79 -3.40 25.11
C THR A 133 9.16 -4.75 25.51
N ALA A 134 8.14 -4.73 26.36
CA ALA A 134 7.41 -5.94 26.75
C ALA A 134 5.96 -5.64 27.11
N VAL A 135 5.10 -6.62 26.86
CA VAL A 135 3.68 -6.65 27.24
C VAL A 135 3.41 -7.95 27.99
N ALA A 136 2.72 -7.85 29.12
CA ALA A 136 2.28 -9.01 29.89
C ALA A 136 0.91 -8.74 30.52
N VAL A 137 0.12 -9.77 30.74
CA VAL A 137 -1.15 -9.70 31.47
C VAL A 137 -0.94 -10.32 32.85
N HIS A 138 -1.32 -9.59 33.90
CA HIS A 138 -1.20 -10.02 35.28
C HIS A 138 -2.43 -9.53 36.08
N ASP A 139 -3.11 -10.44 36.77
CA ASP A 139 -4.28 -10.13 37.60
C ASP A 139 -5.38 -9.32 36.87
N GLY A 140 -5.64 -9.66 35.61
CA GLY A 140 -6.68 -9.00 34.79
C GLY A 140 -6.32 -7.63 34.25
N ARG A 141 -5.12 -7.10 34.56
CA ARG A 141 -4.58 -5.85 34.02
C ARG A 141 -3.41 -6.10 33.06
N THR A 142 -3.23 -5.22 32.12
CA THR A 142 -2.09 -5.29 31.18
C THR A 142 -0.96 -4.43 31.72
N ARG A 143 0.22 -5.04 31.83
CA ARG A 143 1.47 -4.36 32.15
C ARG A 143 2.28 -4.18 30.87
N ILE A 144 2.70 -2.96 30.60
CA ILE A 144 3.73 -2.65 29.62
C ILE A 144 5.03 -2.24 30.30
N THR A 145 6.16 -2.53 29.67
CA THR A 145 7.49 -2.15 30.15
C THR A 145 8.15 -1.25 29.11
N THR A 146 8.74 -0.17 29.54
CA THR A 146 9.57 0.75 28.77
C THR A 146 10.93 0.95 29.43
N ALA A 147 11.83 1.70 28.81
CA ALA A 147 13.10 2.07 29.45
C ALA A 147 12.91 2.99 30.67
N LYS A 148 11.77 3.69 30.79
CA LYS A 148 11.47 4.62 31.89
C LYS A 148 10.73 3.96 33.06
N GLY A 149 10.14 2.77 32.86
CA GLY A 149 9.41 2.08 33.91
C GLY A 149 8.35 1.10 33.43
N GLN A 150 7.45 0.76 34.35
CA GLN A 150 6.32 -0.11 34.10
C GLN A 150 5.02 0.66 34.26
N TYR A 151 4.05 0.40 33.39
CA TYR A 151 2.72 1.02 33.42
C TYR A 151 1.66 -0.07 33.39
N PHE A 152 0.53 0.17 34.05
CA PHE A 152 -0.56 -0.80 34.18
C PHE A 152 -1.85 -0.17 33.68
N PHE A 153 -2.53 -0.90 32.78
CA PHE A 153 -3.76 -0.47 32.13
C PHE A 153 -4.86 -1.52 32.28
N ASP A 154 -6.11 -1.07 32.31
CA ASP A 154 -7.27 -1.96 32.27
C ASP A 154 -7.45 -2.53 30.86
N LYS A 155 -7.12 -1.74 29.83
CA LYS A 155 -7.21 -2.10 28.42
C LYS A 155 -5.93 -1.71 27.69
N LEU A 156 -5.53 -2.49 26.70
CA LEU A 156 -4.35 -2.19 25.87
C LEU A 156 -4.68 -2.31 24.38
N ILE A 157 -4.30 -1.31 23.58
CA ILE A 157 -4.40 -1.32 22.12
C ILE A 157 -2.98 -1.40 21.53
N ILE A 158 -2.72 -2.44 20.72
CA ILE A 158 -1.47 -2.62 19.98
C ILE A 158 -1.66 -2.09 18.55
N ALA A 159 -1.03 -0.96 18.24
CA ALA A 159 -1.15 -0.22 16.97
C ALA A 159 0.24 0.10 16.37
N THR A 160 1.18 -0.82 16.50
CA THR A 160 2.61 -0.65 16.19
C THR A 160 2.95 -0.62 14.70
N GLY A 161 1.98 -0.88 13.82
CA GLY A 161 2.21 -1.05 12.38
C GLY A 161 2.88 -2.39 12.03
N GLY A 162 3.36 -2.51 10.79
CA GLY A 162 4.02 -3.70 10.27
C GLY A 162 5.54 -3.67 10.36
N MET A 163 6.22 -4.13 9.26
CA MET A 163 7.70 -4.18 9.16
C MET A 163 8.24 -3.39 7.96
N SER A 164 7.39 -2.74 7.18
CA SER A 164 7.80 -1.90 6.06
C SER A 164 8.25 -0.52 6.52
N TYR A 165 9.28 0.04 5.87
CA TYR A 165 9.93 1.30 6.26
C TYR A 165 10.36 1.34 7.74
N PRO A 166 11.23 0.45 8.21
CA PRO A 166 11.58 0.31 9.64
C PRO A 166 12.15 1.60 10.26
N VAL A 167 12.74 2.49 9.46
CA VAL A 167 13.19 3.82 9.89
C VAL A 167 12.07 4.71 10.41
N THR A 168 10.81 4.36 10.13
CA THR A 168 9.63 5.07 10.64
C THR A 168 9.11 4.52 11.98
N GLY A 169 9.70 3.44 12.49
CA GLY A 169 9.29 2.78 13.73
C GLY A 169 8.54 1.46 13.53
N SER A 170 8.19 1.09 12.29
CA SER A 170 7.52 -0.17 11.96
C SER A 170 8.54 -1.32 11.91
N THR A 171 8.92 -1.86 13.06
CA THR A 171 9.99 -2.85 13.24
C THR A 171 9.48 -4.26 13.59
N GLY A 172 8.15 -4.45 13.66
CA GLY A 172 7.54 -5.74 13.99
C GLY A 172 7.39 -6.01 15.49
N ASP A 173 7.62 -5.04 16.37
CA ASP A 173 7.52 -5.22 17.83
C ASP A 173 6.15 -5.76 18.23
N GLY A 174 5.07 -5.28 17.60
CA GLY A 174 3.71 -5.75 17.87
C GLY A 174 3.49 -7.22 17.58
N TYR A 175 4.22 -7.79 16.62
CA TYR A 175 4.19 -9.22 16.35
C TYR A 175 4.80 -10.02 17.49
N THR A 176 5.90 -9.52 18.06
CA THR A 176 6.54 -10.13 19.24
C THR A 176 5.60 -10.07 20.45
N PHE A 177 4.95 -8.94 20.68
CA PHE A 177 3.99 -8.79 21.78
C PHE A 177 2.78 -9.71 21.60
N ALA A 178 2.20 -9.74 20.41
CA ALA A 178 1.05 -10.59 20.10
C ALA A 178 1.39 -12.09 20.20
N ALA A 179 2.55 -12.52 19.70
CA ALA A 179 3.01 -13.90 19.85
C ALA A 179 3.22 -14.28 21.32
N GLY A 180 3.79 -13.38 22.13
CA GLY A 180 3.95 -13.56 23.57
C GLY A 180 2.61 -13.67 24.33
N LEU A 181 1.54 -13.11 23.78
CA LEU A 181 0.16 -13.23 24.25
C LEU A 181 -0.58 -14.46 23.69
N GLY A 182 0.07 -15.30 22.89
CA GLY A 182 -0.49 -16.52 22.33
C GLY A 182 -1.16 -16.36 20.97
N HIS A 183 -1.05 -15.21 20.30
CA HIS A 183 -1.61 -14.99 18.98
C HIS A 183 -0.77 -15.62 17.88
N THR A 184 -1.44 -16.11 16.85
CA THR A 184 -0.81 -16.57 15.62
C THR A 184 -0.39 -15.39 14.76
N ILE A 185 0.90 -15.35 14.38
CA ILE A 185 1.42 -14.36 13.43
C ILE A 185 1.50 -15.00 12.05
N GLN A 186 0.72 -14.47 11.11
CA GLN A 186 0.87 -14.80 9.70
C GLN A 186 2.20 -14.19 9.21
N GLU A 187 2.99 -14.98 8.49
CA GLU A 187 4.34 -14.59 8.06
C GLU A 187 4.32 -13.22 7.35
N PRO A 188 5.08 -12.22 7.85
CA PRO A 188 5.18 -10.91 7.22
C PRO A 188 5.85 -11.01 5.84
N ARG A 189 5.19 -10.50 4.81
CA ARG A 189 5.66 -10.50 3.43
C ARG A 189 5.54 -9.11 2.82
N PRO A 190 6.41 -8.75 1.85
CA PRO A 190 6.33 -7.45 1.18
C PRO A 190 5.08 -7.34 0.29
N SER A 191 4.29 -6.29 0.48
CA SER A 191 3.16 -5.92 -0.37
C SER A 191 3.33 -4.48 -0.88
N LEU A 192 2.80 -4.18 -2.07
CA LEU A 192 3.06 -2.93 -2.78
C LEU A 192 4.56 -2.69 -2.96
N ILE A 193 5.22 -3.62 -3.62
CA ILE A 193 6.68 -3.69 -3.76
C ILE A 193 7.09 -3.79 -5.22
N PRO A 194 8.20 -3.17 -5.67
CA PRO A 194 8.73 -3.36 -7.01
C PRO A 194 9.16 -4.80 -7.29
N PHE A 195 9.03 -5.24 -8.57
CA PHE A 195 9.57 -6.50 -9.04
C PHE A 195 11.04 -6.35 -9.49
N VAL A 196 11.81 -7.39 -9.23
CA VAL A 196 13.20 -7.54 -9.72
C VAL A 196 13.19 -8.33 -11.04
N SER A 197 13.93 -7.84 -12.02
CA SER A 197 14.08 -8.48 -13.34
C SER A 197 15.57 -8.70 -13.65
N PRO A 198 15.96 -9.87 -14.22
CA PRO A 198 17.31 -10.12 -14.71
C PRO A 198 17.54 -9.54 -16.11
N ASP A 199 16.49 -9.09 -16.80
CA ASP A 199 16.55 -8.68 -18.20
C ASP A 199 17.31 -7.34 -18.34
N THR A 200 18.46 -7.36 -19.01
CA THR A 200 19.36 -6.20 -19.15
C THR A 200 18.68 -5.01 -19.83
N TRP A 201 17.84 -5.26 -20.84
CA TRP A 201 17.12 -4.21 -21.54
C TRP A 201 16.17 -3.40 -20.63
N VAL A 202 15.65 -4.04 -19.56
CA VAL A 202 14.83 -3.37 -18.54
C VAL A 202 15.67 -2.34 -17.77
N HIS A 203 16.90 -2.70 -17.42
CA HIS A 203 17.83 -1.82 -16.70
C HIS A 203 18.29 -0.64 -17.55
N GLU A 204 18.47 -0.85 -18.86
CA GLU A 204 18.81 0.20 -19.83
C GLU A 204 17.73 1.30 -19.91
N LEU A 205 16.47 0.94 -19.57
CA LEU A 205 15.33 1.86 -19.55
C LEU A 205 15.13 2.60 -18.21
N THR A 206 16.05 2.46 -17.25
CA THR A 206 15.95 3.11 -15.93
C THR A 206 15.48 4.56 -16.02
N GLY A 207 14.44 4.91 -15.25
CA GLY A 207 13.84 6.25 -15.23
C GLY A 207 12.76 6.48 -16.29
N LEU A 208 12.56 5.57 -17.25
CA LEU A 208 11.46 5.67 -18.20
C LEU A 208 10.14 5.28 -17.53
N ALA A 209 9.20 6.21 -17.47
CA ALA A 209 7.82 5.97 -17.04
C ALA A 209 6.90 5.78 -18.25
N LEU A 210 6.06 4.77 -18.20
CA LEU A 210 5.00 4.53 -19.18
C LEU A 210 3.65 4.87 -18.55
N LYS A 211 2.83 5.61 -19.27
CA LYS A 211 1.46 5.94 -18.89
C LYS A 211 0.46 5.16 -19.73
N ASN A 212 -0.68 4.84 -19.10
CA ASN A 212 -1.80 4.17 -19.79
C ASN A 212 -1.41 2.86 -20.46
N VAL A 213 -0.64 2.02 -19.79
CA VAL A 213 -0.30 0.66 -20.20
C VAL A 213 -1.09 -0.37 -19.41
N ASP A 214 -1.31 -1.53 -20.02
CA ASP A 214 -1.84 -2.70 -19.31
C ASP A 214 -0.67 -3.62 -18.93
N VAL A 215 -0.51 -3.90 -17.65
CA VAL A 215 0.56 -4.76 -17.15
C VAL A 215 -0.08 -6.03 -16.59
N THR A 216 0.28 -7.17 -17.15
CA THR A 216 -0.27 -8.47 -16.74
C THR A 216 0.83 -9.37 -16.22
N LEU A 217 0.58 -10.00 -15.05
CA LEU A 217 1.47 -10.97 -14.43
C LEU A 217 1.01 -12.38 -14.73
N TRP A 218 1.95 -13.22 -15.23
CA TRP A 218 1.71 -14.59 -15.62
C TRP A 218 2.63 -15.57 -14.89
N LYS A 219 2.12 -16.79 -14.63
CA LYS A 219 2.94 -17.95 -14.27
C LYS A 219 2.64 -19.07 -15.26
N GLY A 220 3.57 -19.30 -16.20
CA GLY A 220 3.33 -20.15 -17.36
C GLY A 220 2.09 -19.66 -18.13
N LYS A 221 1.14 -20.53 -18.40
CA LYS A 221 -0.11 -20.18 -19.12
C LYS A 221 -1.18 -19.54 -18.21
N LYS A 222 -0.90 -19.32 -16.92
CA LYS A 222 -1.90 -18.83 -15.98
C LYS A 222 -1.73 -17.35 -15.68
N LYS A 223 -2.75 -16.58 -16.03
CA LYS A 223 -2.88 -15.18 -15.61
C LYS A 223 -3.07 -15.10 -14.10
N ILE A 224 -2.20 -14.36 -13.42
CA ILE A 224 -2.30 -14.08 -11.97
C ILE A 224 -3.15 -12.84 -11.75
N ALA A 225 -2.79 -11.72 -12.39
CA ALA A 225 -3.51 -10.47 -12.31
C ALA A 225 -3.16 -9.56 -13.50
N SER A 226 -3.98 -8.54 -13.74
CA SER A 226 -3.71 -7.46 -14.70
C SER A 226 -4.07 -6.11 -14.06
N ARG A 227 -3.29 -5.07 -14.39
CA ARG A 227 -3.56 -3.69 -13.94
C ARG A 227 -3.25 -2.69 -15.04
N PHE A 228 -4.25 -1.85 -15.31
CA PHE A 228 -4.06 -0.68 -16.16
C PHE A 228 -3.52 0.49 -15.33
N GLY A 229 -2.55 1.23 -15.88
CA GLY A 229 -2.03 2.41 -15.19
C GLY A 229 -0.63 2.83 -15.62
N GLU A 230 0.08 3.44 -14.68
CA GLU A 230 1.46 3.87 -14.86
C GLU A 230 2.44 2.81 -14.34
N MET A 231 3.54 2.63 -15.07
CA MET A 231 4.68 1.83 -14.64
C MET A 231 6.00 2.59 -14.85
N LEU A 232 7.03 2.17 -14.14
CA LEU A 232 8.35 2.76 -14.17
C LEU A 232 9.41 1.68 -14.32
N PHE A 233 10.34 1.85 -15.25
CA PHE A 233 11.56 1.05 -15.32
C PHE A 233 12.59 1.57 -14.32
N THR A 234 13.26 0.64 -13.61
CA THR A 234 14.28 0.93 -12.62
C THR A 234 15.56 0.14 -12.92
N HIS A 235 16.66 0.49 -12.23
CA HIS A 235 17.94 -0.19 -12.39
C HIS A 235 17.95 -1.65 -11.87
N PHE A 236 16.87 -2.10 -11.23
CA PHE A 236 16.73 -3.47 -10.74
C PHE A 236 15.53 -4.23 -11.34
N GLY A 237 14.69 -3.54 -12.13
CA GLY A 237 13.46 -4.14 -12.68
C GLY A 237 12.37 -3.11 -12.93
N ILE A 238 11.17 -3.36 -12.42
CA ILE A 238 10.00 -2.52 -12.69
C ILE A 238 9.26 -2.12 -11.40
N SER A 239 8.65 -0.92 -11.43
CA SER A 239 7.91 -0.31 -10.35
C SER A 239 6.72 0.51 -10.90
N GLY A 240 6.15 1.38 -10.10
CA GLY A 240 5.02 2.24 -10.44
C GLY A 240 3.68 1.66 -10.01
N PRO A 241 2.60 2.48 -10.00
CA PRO A 241 1.33 2.10 -9.39
C PRO A 241 0.75 0.78 -9.88
N ALA A 242 0.75 0.51 -11.20
CA ALA A 242 0.24 -0.74 -11.76
C ALA A 242 1.05 -1.95 -11.27
N VAL A 243 2.38 -1.84 -11.25
CA VAL A 243 3.30 -2.90 -10.82
C VAL A 243 3.17 -3.17 -9.32
N LEU A 244 3.08 -2.13 -8.50
CA LEU A 244 2.90 -2.27 -7.05
C LEU A 244 1.59 -2.99 -6.72
N MET A 245 0.49 -2.67 -7.38
CA MET A 245 -0.78 -3.39 -7.22
C MET A 245 -0.71 -4.85 -7.69
N LEU A 246 0.09 -5.15 -8.74
CA LEU A 246 0.33 -6.53 -9.18
C LEU A 246 1.11 -7.33 -8.13
N SER A 247 2.09 -6.71 -7.46
CA SER A 247 2.85 -7.39 -6.41
C SER A 247 1.97 -7.79 -5.21
N THR A 248 1.00 -6.95 -4.84
CA THR A 248 0.00 -7.30 -3.82
C THR A 248 -0.84 -8.49 -4.26
N ALA A 249 -1.33 -8.50 -5.52
CA ALA A 249 -2.05 -9.65 -6.06
C ALA A 249 -1.19 -10.93 -6.07
N ALA A 250 0.11 -10.81 -6.32
CA ALA A 250 1.05 -11.94 -6.28
C ALA A 250 1.19 -12.50 -4.86
N VAL A 251 1.36 -11.65 -3.85
CA VAL A 251 1.53 -12.04 -2.44
C VAL A 251 0.33 -12.87 -1.93
N HIS A 252 -0.89 -12.53 -2.37
CA HIS A 252 -2.11 -13.24 -1.99
C HIS A 252 -2.44 -14.45 -2.89
N SER A 253 -1.66 -14.69 -3.95
CA SER A 253 -1.87 -15.81 -4.85
C SER A 253 -0.96 -16.98 -4.53
N LYS A 254 -1.54 -18.14 -4.12
CA LYS A 254 -0.78 -19.40 -3.95
C LYS A 254 -0.08 -19.88 -5.24
N LYS A 255 -0.40 -19.28 -6.38
CA LYS A 255 0.10 -19.64 -7.71
C LYS A 255 1.23 -18.72 -8.18
N ALA A 256 1.49 -17.63 -7.48
CA ALA A 256 2.57 -16.70 -7.76
C ALA A 256 3.88 -17.24 -7.18
N VAL A 257 4.56 -18.05 -7.96
CA VAL A 257 5.87 -18.64 -7.62
C VAL A 257 6.89 -18.14 -8.65
N TYR A 258 7.94 -17.49 -8.19
CA TYR A 258 9.01 -17.00 -9.06
C TYR A 258 9.83 -18.15 -9.70
N PRO A 259 10.40 -17.97 -10.91
CA PRO A 259 10.23 -16.82 -11.78
C PRO A 259 8.82 -16.74 -12.38
N MET A 260 8.38 -15.51 -12.67
CA MET A 260 7.12 -15.19 -13.34
C MET A 260 7.39 -14.31 -14.57
N GLU A 261 6.39 -14.16 -15.43
CA GLU A 261 6.45 -13.32 -16.62
C GLU A 261 5.52 -12.11 -16.45
N VAL A 262 6.03 -10.93 -16.80
CA VAL A 262 5.23 -9.73 -16.95
C VAL A 262 5.08 -9.42 -18.42
N VAL A 263 3.83 -9.24 -18.86
CA VAL A 263 3.46 -8.83 -20.22
C VAL A 263 2.89 -7.42 -20.18
N ILE A 264 3.48 -6.52 -20.96
CA ILE A 264 3.08 -5.12 -21.04
C ILE A 264 2.40 -4.88 -22.39
N ASN A 265 1.12 -4.47 -22.36
CA ASN A 265 0.46 -3.90 -23.53
C ASN A 265 0.69 -2.38 -23.53
N LEU A 266 1.50 -1.91 -24.48
CA LEU A 266 1.87 -0.50 -24.61
C LEU A 266 0.75 0.36 -25.24
N LYS A 267 -0.24 -0.28 -25.90
CA LYS A 267 -1.34 0.38 -26.61
C LYS A 267 -2.70 -0.29 -26.34
N PRO A 268 -3.13 -0.38 -25.06
CA PRO A 268 -4.33 -1.14 -24.67
C PRO A 268 -5.64 -0.58 -25.25
N ALA A 269 -5.66 0.68 -25.66
CA ALA A 269 -6.83 1.30 -26.28
C ALA A 269 -7.03 0.92 -27.77
N LEU A 270 -6.05 0.26 -28.40
CA LEU A 270 -6.10 -0.13 -29.81
C LEU A 270 -6.22 -1.64 -29.94
N SER A 271 -7.16 -2.11 -30.78
CA SER A 271 -7.16 -3.50 -31.23
C SER A 271 -5.94 -3.78 -32.11
N GLU A 272 -5.56 -5.06 -32.25
CA GLU A 272 -4.46 -5.48 -33.10
C GLU A 272 -4.61 -4.93 -34.54
N GLU A 273 -5.81 -5.05 -35.12
CA GLU A 273 -6.11 -4.53 -36.47
C GLU A 273 -5.91 -2.99 -36.56
N LYS A 274 -6.42 -2.23 -35.59
CA LYS A 274 -6.27 -0.77 -35.59
C LYS A 274 -4.81 -0.36 -35.40
N LEU A 275 -4.06 -1.10 -34.58
CA LEU A 275 -2.64 -0.84 -34.35
C LEU A 275 -1.82 -1.19 -35.58
N TYR A 276 -2.18 -2.27 -36.28
CA TYR A 276 -1.56 -2.67 -37.56
C TYR A 276 -1.75 -1.58 -38.64
N LYS A 277 -2.99 -1.12 -38.86
CA LYS A 277 -3.29 -0.02 -39.80
C LYS A 277 -2.59 1.29 -39.44
N ARG A 278 -2.42 1.55 -38.15
CA ARG A 278 -1.68 2.72 -37.66
C ARG A 278 -0.18 2.58 -37.99
N LEU A 279 0.39 1.40 -37.78
CA LEU A 279 1.80 1.13 -38.08
C LEU A 279 2.07 1.23 -39.58
N GLU A 280 1.19 0.66 -40.42
CA GLU A 280 1.30 0.76 -41.90
C GLU A 280 1.35 2.22 -42.35
N ARG A 281 0.37 3.04 -41.90
CA ARG A 281 0.33 4.46 -42.24
C ARG A 281 1.58 5.23 -41.79
N ASP A 282 2.07 4.95 -40.58
CA ASP A 282 3.27 5.61 -40.07
C ASP A 282 4.51 5.15 -40.86
N PHE A 283 4.55 3.90 -41.34
CA PHE A 283 5.64 3.36 -42.15
C PHE A 283 5.59 3.85 -43.60
N GLU A 284 4.42 4.04 -44.18
CA GLU A 284 4.27 4.70 -45.49
C GLU A 284 4.81 6.14 -45.45
N LEU A 285 4.53 6.88 -44.36
CA LEU A 285 5.04 8.24 -44.16
C LEU A 285 6.58 8.29 -44.01
N TYR A 286 7.17 7.21 -43.51
CA TYR A 286 8.58 7.10 -43.16
C TYR A 286 9.30 6.00 -43.97
N ASP A 287 8.86 5.69 -45.20
CA ASP A 287 9.30 4.55 -46.01
C ASP A 287 10.83 4.43 -46.19
N ARG A 288 11.53 5.57 -46.30
CA ARG A 288 12.97 5.64 -46.47
C ARG A 288 13.77 5.70 -45.14
N LYS A 289 13.08 5.73 -44.02
CA LYS A 289 13.76 5.74 -42.70
C LYS A 289 14.04 4.31 -42.21
N GLN A 290 14.96 4.21 -41.27
CA GLN A 290 15.17 3.00 -40.48
C GLN A 290 14.00 2.75 -39.52
N ALA A 291 13.71 1.52 -39.20
CA ALA A 291 12.59 1.11 -38.34
C ALA A 291 12.57 1.84 -37.00
N GLU A 292 13.74 2.00 -36.33
CA GLU A 292 13.84 2.74 -35.08
C GLU A 292 13.43 4.20 -35.21
N ASN A 293 13.69 4.80 -36.36
CA ASN A 293 13.37 6.21 -36.63
C ASN A 293 11.91 6.40 -37.02
N ALA A 294 11.28 5.41 -37.65
CA ALA A 294 9.89 5.44 -38.07
C ALA A 294 8.90 5.21 -36.89
N MET A 295 9.36 4.62 -35.77
CA MET A 295 8.51 4.36 -34.60
C MET A 295 8.49 5.48 -33.55
N LYS A 296 9.15 6.62 -33.79
CA LYS A 296 9.28 7.71 -32.80
C LYS A 296 7.95 8.38 -32.43
N ASP A 297 6.98 8.38 -33.33
CA ASP A 297 5.64 8.92 -33.08
C ASP A 297 4.74 7.94 -32.32
N LEU A 298 5.15 6.68 -32.27
CA LEU A 298 4.40 5.60 -31.60
C LEU A 298 4.92 5.31 -30.19
N LEU A 299 6.22 5.42 -29.95
CA LEU A 299 6.89 5.04 -28.70
C LEU A 299 7.93 6.06 -28.24
N PRO A 300 8.22 6.14 -26.93
CA PRO A 300 9.42 6.80 -26.42
C PRO A 300 10.68 6.21 -27.09
N LYS A 301 11.58 7.08 -27.57
CA LYS A 301 12.77 6.67 -28.33
C LYS A 301 13.56 5.53 -27.66
N ARG A 302 13.76 5.60 -26.34
CA ARG A 302 14.52 4.60 -25.57
C ARG A 302 13.84 3.19 -25.56
N LEU A 303 12.53 3.11 -25.75
CA LEU A 303 11.78 1.83 -25.72
C LEU A 303 11.81 1.11 -27.07
N ILE A 304 12.02 1.83 -28.16
CA ILE A 304 11.94 1.29 -29.53
C ILE A 304 12.88 0.08 -29.73
N PRO A 305 14.15 0.12 -29.32
CA PRO A 305 15.05 -1.02 -29.50
C PRO A 305 14.57 -2.31 -28.82
N ALA A 306 13.95 -2.19 -27.65
CA ALA A 306 13.42 -3.36 -26.93
C ALA A 306 12.24 -4.00 -27.69
N VAL A 307 11.33 -3.19 -28.23
CA VAL A 307 10.19 -3.66 -29.02
C VAL A 307 10.65 -4.29 -30.33
N LEU A 308 11.59 -3.66 -31.05
CA LEU A 308 12.12 -4.21 -32.30
C LEU A 308 12.89 -5.50 -32.07
N ARG A 309 13.68 -5.61 -31.00
CA ARG A 309 14.37 -6.85 -30.62
C ARG A 309 13.38 -7.99 -30.38
N GLN A 310 12.29 -7.74 -29.64
CA GLN A 310 11.28 -8.78 -29.42
C GLN A 310 10.49 -9.13 -30.68
N ALA A 311 10.33 -8.17 -31.61
CA ALA A 311 9.72 -8.41 -32.91
C ALA A 311 10.66 -9.12 -33.94
N GLU A 312 11.92 -9.38 -33.54
CA GLU A 312 12.96 -9.90 -34.43
C GLU A 312 13.14 -9.05 -35.71
N VAL A 313 13.15 -7.71 -35.50
CA VAL A 313 13.36 -6.73 -36.56
C VAL A 313 14.61 -5.93 -36.25
N ALA A 314 15.55 -5.82 -37.21
CA ALA A 314 16.74 -4.99 -37.04
C ALA A 314 16.36 -3.51 -36.92
N ALA A 315 16.95 -2.80 -35.94
CA ALA A 315 16.61 -1.41 -35.67
C ALA A 315 16.96 -0.47 -36.85
N ASP A 316 18.00 -0.81 -37.57
CA ASP A 316 18.51 -0.11 -38.78
C ASP A 316 17.88 -0.56 -40.08
N ALA A 317 16.99 -1.59 -40.07
CA ALA A 317 16.31 -2.06 -41.28
C ALA A 317 15.50 -0.91 -41.92
N PRO A 318 15.68 -0.67 -43.22
CA PRO A 318 14.84 0.30 -43.93
C PRO A 318 13.37 -0.15 -43.94
N VAL A 319 12.45 0.75 -43.63
CA VAL A 319 11.03 0.44 -43.48
C VAL A 319 10.44 -0.24 -44.70
N HIS A 320 10.78 0.26 -45.91
CA HIS A 320 10.28 -0.31 -47.18
C HIS A 320 10.72 -1.75 -47.45
N THR A 321 11.69 -2.28 -46.69
CA THR A 321 12.15 -3.69 -46.81
C THR A 321 11.42 -4.63 -45.88
N LEU A 322 10.61 -4.09 -44.97
CA LEU A 322 9.90 -4.89 -43.98
C LEU A 322 8.68 -5.59 -44.58
N SER A 323 8.58 -6.89 -44.37
CA SER A 323 7.42 -7.66 -44.82
C SER A 323 6.19 -7.44 -43.97
N ALA A 324 5.00 -7.75 -44.45
CA ALA A 324 3.76 -7.74 -43.65
C ALA A 324 3.86 -8.61 -42.41
N ALA A 325 4.60 -9.72 -42.47
CA ALA A 325 4.87 -10.56 -41.30
C ALA A 325 5.73 -9.83 -40.25
N ALA A 326 6.70 -9.00 -40.67
CA ALA A 326 7.49 -8.16 -39.74
C ALA A 326 6.61 -7.08 -39.08
N HIS A 327 5.71 -6.46 -39.87
CA HIS A 327 4.74 -5.50 -39.31
C HIS A 327 3.87 -6.16 -38.22
N LEU A 328 3.36 -7.37 -38.49
CA LEU A 328 2.55 -8.10 -37.52
C LEU A 328 3.34 -8.43 -36.25
N ARG A 329 4.61 -8.87 -36.35
CA ARG A 329 5.47 -9.11 -35.16
C ARG A 329 5.73 -7.83 -34.35
N ILE A 330 5.89 -6.67 -35.00
CA ILE A 330 6.00 -5.39 -34.31
C ILE A 330 4.72 -5.08 -33.55
N VAL A 331 3.56 -5.24 -34.15
CA VAL A 331 2.25 -5.03 -33.51
C VAL A 331 2.08 -5.96 -32.29
N GLN A 332 2.44 -7.24 -32.46
CA GLN A 332 2.39 -8.22 -31.35
C GLN A 332 3.35 -7.84 -30.22
N ALA A 333 4.56 -7.38 -30.52
CA ALA A 333 5.52 -6.90 -29.53
C ALA A 333 5.02 -5.62 -28.80
N LEU A 334 4.31 -4.74 -29.49
CA LEU A 334 3.68 -3.55 -28.89
C LEU A 334 2.57 -3.89 -27.88
N GLN A 335 1.85 -4.99 -28.12
CA GLN A 335 0.76 -5.42 -27.25
C GLN A 335 1.19 -6.46 -26.21
N ASN A 336 2.34 -7.12 -26.41
CA ASN A 336 2.82 -8.21 -25.56
C ASN A 336 4.32 -8.08 -25.27
N LEU A 337 4.79 -6.89 -24.86
CA LEU A 337 6.19 -6.72 -24.48
C LEU A 337 6.46 -7.50 -23.19
N GLN A 338 7.34 -8.50 -23.27
CA GLN A 338 7.57 -9.48 -22.22
C GLN A 338 8.87 -9.19 -21.46
N LEU A 339 8.83 -9.42 -20.14
CA LEU A 339 10.01 -9.47 -19.29
C LEU A 339 9.84 -10.53 -18.19
N THR A 340 10.97 -11.03 -17.70
CA THR A 340 11.00 -11.99 -16.59
C THR A 340 11.12 -11.25 -15.25
N VAL A 341 10.39 -11.71 -14.24
CA VAL A 341 10.56 -11.27 -12.85
C VAL A 341 10.96 -12.45 -11.98
N THR A 342 12.05 -12.28 -11.21
CA THR A 342 12.65 -13.34 -10.40
C THR A 342 12.41 -13.16 -8.91
N GLY A 343 11.80 -12.05 -8.50
CA GLY A 343 11.51 -11.76 -7.10
C GLY A 343 11.01 -10.34 -6.92
N VAL A 344 11.01 -9.92 -5.67
CA VAL A 344 10.67 -8.56 -5.22
C VAL A 344 11.83 -7.96 -4.42
N ARG A 345 11.77 -6.66 -4.16
CA ARG A 345 12.71 -5.97 -3.29
C ARG A 345 12.51 -6.42 -1.82
N PRO A 346 13.49 -6.19 -0.91
CA PRO A 346 13.36 -6.52 0.51
C PRO A 346 12.12 -5.90 1.18
N LEU A 347 11.57 -6.58 2.20
CA LEU A 347 10.39 -6.12 2.96
C LEU A 347 10.53 -4.69 3.49
N ALA A 348 11.73 -4.29 3.89
CA ALA A 348 12.00 -2.92 4.37
C ALA A 348 11.70 -1.82 3.33
N GLU A 349 11.70 -2.16 2.04
CA GLU A 349 11.40 -1.24 0.93
C GLU A 349 9.92 -1.30 0.48
N ALA A 350 9.14 -2.26 1.01
CA ALA A 350 7.72 -2.36 0.71
C ALA A 350 6.94 -1.15 1.25
N ILE A 351 5.88 -0.76 0.55
CA ILE A 351 5.00 0.30 1.06
C ILE A 351 4.20 -0.22 2.25
N VAL A 352 3.76 -1.48 2.19
CA VAL A 352 2.90 -2.13 3.19
C VAL A 352 3.41 -3.55 3.45
N THR A 353 3.18 -4.03 4.68
CA THR A 353 3.40 -5.41 5.08
C THR A 353 2.11 -6.20 4.91
N ALA A 354 2.13 -7.30 4.17
CA ALA A 354 1.10 -8.35 4.21
C ALA A 354 1.47 -9.37 5.28
N GLY A 355 0.48 -9.96 5.96
CA GLY A 355 0.70 -10.79 7.14
C GLY A 355 0.59 -9.98 8.43
N GLY A 356 0.84 -10.59 9.57
CA GLY A 356 0.68 -9.99 10.90
C GLY A 356 -0.23 -10.81 11.80
N VAL A 357 -0.82 -10.19 12.81
CA VAL A 357 -1.73 -10.87 13.76
C VAL A 357 -2.96 -11.40 13.04
N SER A 358 -3.21 -12.71 13.19
CA SER A 358 -4.31 -13.40 12.52
C SER A 358 -5.66 -12.76 12.83
N VAL A 359 -6.34 -12.25 11.81
CA VAL A 359 -7.68 -11.63 11.97
C VAL A 359 -8.76 -12.64 12.45
N ARG A 360 -8.51 -13.95 12.36
CA ARG A 360 -9.42 -14.98 12.89
C ARG A 360 -9.51 -14.94 14.41
N GLU A 361 -8.45 -14.44 15.04
CA GLU A 361 -8.29 -14.34 16.48
C GLU A 361 -8.67 -12.96 17.03
N ILE A 362 -9.19 -12.08 16.17
CA ILE A 362 -9.65 -10.73 16.51
C ILE A 362 -11.16 -10.63 16.21
N ASN A 363 -11.90 -9.94 17.08
CA ASN A 363 -13.29 -9.62 16.85
C ASN A 363 -13.41 -8.51 15.78
N PRO A 364 -14.10 -8.74 14.64
CA PRO A 364 -14.17 -7.77 13.55
C PRO A 364 -14.99 -6.51 13.85
N LYS A 365 -15.76 -6.50 14.95
CA LYS A 365 -16.56 -5.33 15.37
C LYS A 365 -15.81 -4.43 16.35
N THR A 366 -15.15 -5.06 17.33
CA THR A 366 -14.52 -4.38 18.47
C THR A 366 -13.02 -4.25 18.35
N MET A 367 -12.42 -5.00 17.43
CA MET A 367 -10.97 -5.17 17.30
C MET A 367 -10.31 -5.84 18.54
N GLU A 368 -11.09 -6.37 19.48
CA GLU A 368 -10.62 -7.08 20.66
C GLU A 368 -10.08 -8.47 20.29
N SER A 369 -9.04 -8.90 20.99
CA SER A 369 -8.53 -10.25 20.96
C SER A 369 -9.60 -11.25 21.45
N LYS A 370 -9.75 -12.36 20.72
CA LYS A 370 -10.56 -13.50 21.16
C LYS A 370 -9.81 -14.48 22.07
N ILE A 371 -8.48 -14.26 22.24
CA ILE A 371 -7.59 -15.14 23.03
C ILE A 371 -7.35 -14.54 24.41
N VAL A 372 -7.05 -13.24 24.44
CA VAL A 372 -6.71 -12.52 25.69
C VAL A 372 -7.68 -11.34 25.83
N PRO A 373 -8.55 -11.33 26.82
CA PRO A 373 -9.48 -10.23 27.03
C PRO A 373 -8.77 -8.92 27.31
N ASN A 374 -9.40 -7.80 26.96
CA ASN A 374 -8.89 -6.45 27.18
C ASN A 374 -7.65 -6.07 26.34
N ILE A 375 -7.27 -6.88 25.37
CA ILE A 375 -6.23 -6.59 24.37
C ILE A 375 -6.90 -6.34 23.04
N TYR A 376 -6.50 -5.25 22.35
CA TYR A 376 -7.02 -4.83 21.05
C TYR A 376 -5.89 -4.67 20.06
N PHE A 377 -6.19 -4.89 18.77
CA PHE A 377 -5.22 -4.70 17.69
C PHE A 377 -5.79 -3.75 16.65
N ALA A 378 -5.01 -2.78 16.17
CA ALA A 378 -5.47 -1.82 15.17
C ALA A 378 -4.40 -1.48 14.12
N GLY A 379 -4.83 -1.33 12.88
CA GLY A 379 -3.97 -0.97 11.74
C GLY A 379 -3.12 -2.14 11.22
N GLU A 380 -1.99 -1.80 10.61
CA GLU A 380 -1.12 -2.70 9.83
C GLU A 380 -0.42 -3.80 10.68
N VAL A 381 -0.57 -3.79 12.00
CA VAL A 381 -0.14 -4.91 12.88
C VAL A 381 -1.00 -6.15 12.66
N THR A 382 -2.22 -6.00 12.17
CA THR A 382 -3.13 -7.09 11.81
C THR A 382 -2.83 -7.60 10.39
N ASP A 383 -3.21 -8.85 10.08
CA ASP A 383 -3.05 -9.45 8.74
C ASP A 383 -4.01 -8.81 7.73
N ILE A 384 -3.79 -7.52 7.44
CA ILE A 384 -4.59 -6.71 6.51
C ILE A 384 -3.64 -5.83 5.70
N ASP A 385 -3.74 -5.92 4.37
CA ASP A 385 -3.08 -5.01 3.44
C ASP A 385 -3.99 -4.70 2.24
N ALA A 386 -3.93 -3.46 1.77
CA ALA A 386 -4.76 -2.96 0.70
C ALA A 386 -3.92 -2.37 -0.44
N TYR A 387 -4.56 -2.12 -1.60
CA TYR A 387 -3.93 -1.43 -2.71
C TYR A 387 -3.54 0.01 -2.36
N THR A 388 -2.72 0.63 -3.23
CA THR A 388 -2.45 2.07 -3.15
C THR A 388 -3.73 2.87 -3.40
N GLY A 389 -3.83 4.07 -2.80
CA GLY A 389 -4.97 4.95 -3.04
C GLY A 389 -5.65 5.52 -1.80
N GLY A 390 -5.08 5.35 -0.61
CA GLY A 390 -5.64 5.80 0.67
C GLY A 390 -6.29 4.68 1.50
N TYR A 391 -6.47 3.50 0.91
CA TYR A 391 -7.17 2.38 1.55
C TYR A 391 -6.49 1.87 2.82
N ASN A 392 -5.14 1.79 2.85
CA ASN A 392 -4.39 1.34 4.02
C ASN A 392 -4.50 2.31 5.20
N LEU A 393 -4.47 3.62 4.93
CA LEU A 393 -4.67 4.62 6.00
C LEU A 393 -6.10 4.61 6.51
N GLN A 394 -7.10 4.47 5.61
CA GLN A 394 -8.49 4.33 6.07
C GLN A 394 -8.69 3.09 6.95
N ALA A 395 -8.15 1.94 6.55
CA ALA A 395 -8.20 0.73 7.37
C ALA A 395 -7.57 0.96 8.76
N ALA A 396 -6.44 1.68 8.80
CA ALA A 396 -5.80 2.03 10.06
C ALA A 396 -6.68 2.97 10.92
N PHE A 397 -7.27 4.00 10.33
CA PHE A 397 -8.17 4.91 11.05
C PHE A 397 -9.43 4.20 11.54
N SER A 398 -10.11 3.42 10.68
CA SER A 398 -11.36 2.74 11.07
C SER A 398 -11.15 1.69 12.14
N THR A 399 -10.07 0.89 12.03
CA THR A 399 -9.74 -0.10 13.07
C THR A 399 -9.29 0.56 14.37
N GLY A 400 -8.56 1.68 14.28
CA GLY A 400 -8.17 2.49 15.43
C GLY A 400 -9.38 3.06 16.16
N TYR A 401 -10.30 3.66 15.42
CA TYR A 401 -11.55 4.20 15.97
C TYR A 401 -12.34 3.11 16.73
N ALA A 402 -12.59 1.98 16.05
CA ALA A 402 -13.35 0.88 16.66
C ALA A 402 -12.67 0.36 17.95
N ALA A 403 -11.36 0.14 17.92
CA ALA A 403 -10.60 -0.30 19.09
C ALA A 403 -10.66 0.72 20.24
N GLY A 404 -10.55 2.02 19.93
CA GLY A 404 -10.57 3.10 20.89
C GLY A 404 -11.92 3.20 21.63
N VAL A 405 -13.03 3.26 20.89
CA VAL A 405 -14.38 3.30 21.46
C VAL A 405 -14.64 2.08 22.36
N GLU A 406 -14.31 0.88 21.89
CA GLU A 406 -14.54 -0.35 22.67
C GLU A 406 -13.65 -0.44 23.92
N ALA A 407 -12.39 -0.05 23.82
CA ALA A 407 -11.48 -0.04 24.97
C ALA A 407 -11.92 0.97 26.05
N ALA A 408 -12.55 2.07 25.68
CA ALA A 408 -13.13 3.01 26.64
C ALA A 408 -14.33 2.46 27.40
N GLY A 409 -14.95 1.41 26.92
CA GLY A 409 -16.14 0.80 27.53
C GLY A 409 -17.42 1.02 26.74
N GLY A 410 -17.28 1.17 25.42
CA GLY A 410 -18.28 1.45 24.39
C GLY A 410 -19.73 1.43 24.85
N SER A 411 -20.40 2.57 24.77
CA SER A 411 -21.87 2.60 24.71
C SER A 411 -22.30 2.43 23.26
N GLU A 412 -23.19 1.46 23.00
CA GLU A 412 -23.87 1.28 21.72
C GLU A 412 -24.56 2.57 21.25
#